data_29d9f4519988c3d10a5216ca41e453d9
#
_entry.id   29d9f4519988c3d10a5216ca41e453d9
#
_cell.length_a   1.000
_cell.length_b   1.000
_cell.length_c   1.000
_cell.angle_alpha   90.00
_cell.angle_beta   90.00
_cell.angle_gamma   90.00
#
_symmetry.space_group_name_H-M   'P 1'
#
loop_
_entity.id
_entity.type
_entity.pdbx_description
1 polymer ?
#
loop_
_entity_poly.entity_id
_entity_poly.type
_entity_poly.pdbx_seq_one_letter_code
_entity_poly.pdbx_strand_id
1 'polypeptide(L)'
;EDGRTKLDVRLEDQTVWLNQKQLTELFGKAKGTVSEHIKHIFEDEELTPEATVRLYRTVQKEGDREVVREVEFYNLDMVLALGFRVRSPVAVRFRQWAADKLKEYIVKGFVLDDERLKDPKAGNDYFEELTRRIQDIRTSERRFYQKITDIYATSIDYNKDHPLTKEFFATVQNKVH
;
A
#
# COMPACT_ATOMS: atom_id res chain seq x y z
N GLU A 1 -14.50 7.96 21.94
CA GLU A 1 -14.62 7.10 20.71
C GLU A 1 -13.55 7.54 19.75
N ASP A 2 -12.57 6.69 19.49
CA ASP A 2 -11.37 7.00 18.68
C ASP A 2 -11.63 7.00 17.15
N GLY A 3 -12.89 6.86 16.72
CA GLY A 3 -13.31 6.85 15.33
C GLY A 3 -12.79 5.66 14.51
N ARG A 4 -12.30 4.60 15.16
CA ARG A 4 -11.84 3.38 14.50
C ARG A 4 -12.99 2.41 14.32
N THR A 5 -13.24 2.01 13.09
CA THR A 5 -14.19 0.94 12.77
C THR A 5 -13.41 -0.37 12.70
N LYS A 6 -13.77 -1.34 13.55
CA LYS A 6 -13.24 -2.70 13.45
C LYS A 6 -14.17 -3.52 12.58
N LEU A 7 -13.63 -4.12 11.55
CA LEU A 7 -14.33 -5.01 10.64
C LEU A 7 -13.60 -6.33 10.55
N ASP A 8 -14.33 -7.42 10.63
CA ASP A 8 -13.80 -8.73 10.26
C ASP A 8 -13.75 -8.81 8.74
N VAL A 9 -12.56 -8.85 8.19
CA VAL A 9 -12.34 -8.90 6.74
C VAL A 9 -11.74 -10.25 6.34
N ARG A 10 -12.07 -10.71 5.15
CA ARG A 10 -11.43 -11.88 4.56
C ARG A 10 -10.18 -11.43 3.82
N LEU A 11 -9.03 -12.00 4.18
CA LEU A 11 -7.77 -11.83 3.46
C LEU A 11 -7.55 -13.06 2.59
N GLU A 12 -7.51 -12.88 1.27
CA GLU A 12 -7.30 -13.95 0.28
C GLU A 12 -6.63 -13.33 -0.96
N ASP A 13 -5.68 -14.03 -1.56
CA ASP A 13 -4.93 -13.58 -2.74
C ASP A 13 -4.26 -12.20 -2.55
N GLN A 14 -3.71 -11.95 -1.38
CA GLN A 14 -3.04 -10.68 -1.01
C GLN A 14 -3.96 -9.44 -1.05
N THR A 15 -5.27 -9.63 -1.07
CA THR A 15 -6.26 -8.55 -1.02
C THR A 15 -7.31 -8.80 0.08
N VAL A 16 -8.06 -7.77 0.42
CA VAL A 16 -9.18 -7.86 1.35
C VAL A 16 -10.47 -8.00 0.56
N TRP A 17 -11.40 -8.82 1.09
CA TRP A 17 -12.72 -9.03 0.53
C TRP A 17 -13.78 -8.62 1.54
N LEU A 18 -14.65 -7.69 1.15
CA LEU A 18 -15.75 -7.18 1.96
C LEU A 18 -17.08 -7.37 1.23
N ASN A 19 -18.09 -7.84 1.97
CA ASN A 19 -19.45 -7.85 1.44
C ASN A 19 -20.11 -6.46 1.56
N GLN A 20 -21.25 -6.29 0.92
CA GLN A 20 -21.95 -5.01 0.90
C GLN A 20 -22.33 -4.50 2.30
N LYS A 21 -22.66 -5.39 3.25
CA LYS A 21 -22.95 -5.00 4.64
C LYS A 21 -21.72 -4.38 5.30
N GLN A 22 -20.57 -5.01 5.15
CA GLN A 22 -19.29 -4.50 5.67
C GLN A 22 -18.91 -3.17 5.02
N LEU A 23 -19.16 -2.99 3.71
CA LEU A 23 -18.96 -1.70 3.03
C LEU A 23 -19.88 -0.60 3.60
N THR A 24 -21.15 -0.91 3.91
CA THR A 24 -22.06 0.05 4.54
C THR A 24 -21.59 0.45 5.94
N GLU A 25 -21.10 -0.49 6.71
CA GLU A 25 -20.53 -0.25 8.06
C GLU A 25 -19.25 0.57 7.95
N LEU A 26 -18.33 0.21 7.05
CA LEU A 26 -17.07 0.92 6.82
C LEU A 26 -17.29 2.39 6.50
N PHE A 27 -18.17 2.68 5.56
CA PHE A 27 -18.39 4.05 5.08
C PHE A 27 -19.48 4.81 5.85
N GLY A 28 -20.20 4.15 6.76
CA GLY A 28 -21.30 4.75 7.51
C GLY A 28 -22.42 5.24 6.58
N LYS A 29 -22.79 4.45 5.57
CA LYS A 29 -23.81 4.78 4.57
C LYS A 29 -24.88 3.71 4.46
N ALA A 30 -26.07 4.12 4.01
CA ALA A 30 -27.16 3.19 3.73
C ALA A 30 -26.81 2.25 2.58
N LYS A 31 -27.36 1.03 2.62
CA LYS A 31 -27.14 0.00 1.59
C LYS A 31 -27.44 0.51 0.18
N GLY A 32 -28.55 1.26 0.00
CA GLY A 32 -28.93 1.81 -1.29
C GLY A 32 -27.85 2.74 -1.89
N THR A 33 -27.29 3.62 -1.07
CA THR A 33 -26.20 4.52 -1.50
C THR A 33 -24.96 3.76 -1.92
N VAL A 34 -24.56 2.73 -1.15
CA VAL A 34 -23.40 1.90 -1.52
C VAL A 34 -23.68 1.14 -2.81
N SER A 35 -24.88 0.54 -2.97
CA SER A 35 -25.29 -0.14 -4.20
C SER A 35 -25.24 0.77 -5.42
N GLU A 36 -25.74 2.00 -5.28
CA GLU A 36 -25.75 2.99 -6.36
C GLU A 36 -24.33 3.36 -6.80
N HIS A 37 -23.42 3.61 -5.84
CA HIS A 37 -22.02 3.87 -6.16
C HIS A 37 -21.34 2.67 -6.84
N ILE A 38 -21.57 1.44 -6.37
CA ILE A 38 -21.03 0.23 -7.01
C ILE A 38 -21.52 0.13 -8.46
N LYS A 39 -22.83 0.35 -8.67
CA LYS A 39 -23.42 0.34 -10.02
C LYS A 39 -22.73 1.37 -10.93
N HIS A 40 -22.59 2.61 -10.48
CA HIS A 40 -21.93 3.66 -11.27
C HIS A 40 -20.46 3.37 -11.55
N ILE A 41 -19.72 2.74 -10.61
CA ILE A 41 -18.32 2.33 -10.84
C ILE A 41 -18.22 1.35 -12.01
N PHE A 42 -19.18 0.41 -12.12
CA PHE A 42 -19.22 -0.53 -13.24
C PHE A 42 -19.73 0.11 -14.53
N GLU A 43 -20.76 0.99 -14.45
CA GLU A 43 -21.28 1.71 -15.61
C GLU A 43 -20.26 2.67 -16.23
N ASP A 44 -19.43 3.31 -15.38
CA ASP A 44 -18.34 4.19 -15.82
C ASP A 44 -17.09 3.43 -16.29
N GLU A 45 -17.13 2.08 -16.30
CA GLU A 45 -16.02 1.20 -16.66
C GLU A 45 -14.74 1.45 -15.85
N GLU A 46 -14.86 2.02 -14.63
CA GLU A 46 -13.73 2.24 -13.73
C GLU A 46 -13.18 0.90 -13.22
N LEU A 47 -14.08 -0.04 -12.94
CA LEU A 47 -13.78 -1.43 -12.56
C LEU A 47 -14.71 -2.39 -13.31
N THR A 48 -14.29 -3.67 -13.42
CA THR A 48 -15.14 -4.72 -13.98
C THR A 48 -15.58 -5.70 -12.90
N PRO A 49 -16.81 -6.25 -12.98
CA PRO A 49 -17.28 -7.25 -12.01
C PRO A 49 -16.39 -8.47 -11.93
N GLU A 50 -15.86 -8.95 -13.07
CA GLU A 50 -15.04 -10.15 -13.16
C GLU A 50 -13.73 -10.03 -12.38
N ALA A 51 -13.16 -8.81 -12.33
CA ALA A 51 -11.92 -8.54 -11.61
C ALA A 51 -12.15 -8.24 -10.12
N THR A 52 -13.34 -7.77 -9.74
CA THR A 52 -13.56 -7.16 -8.42
C THR A 52 -14.62 -7.82 -7.57
N VAL A 53 -15.42 -8.75 -8.12
CA VAL A 53 -16.51 -9.44 -7.40
C VAL A 53 -16.25 -10.93 -7.33
N ARG A 54 -16.44 -11.50 -6.15
CA ARG A 54 -16.49 -12.96 -5.94
C ARG A 54 -17.72 -13.37 -5.15
N LEU A 55 -18.30 -14.50 -5.48
CA LEU A 55 -19.38 -15.11 -4.75
C LEU A 55 -18.82 -16.07 -3.69
N TYR A 56 -19.21 -15.85 -2.44
CA TYR A 56 -18.90 -16.74 -1.34
C TYR A 56 -20.16 -17.32 -0.72
N ARG A 57 -20.13 -18.62 -0.45
CA ARG A 57 -21.20 -19.27 0.33
C ARG A 57 -21.02 -18.94 1.79
N THR A 58 -22.02 -18.29 2.38
CA THR A 58 -22.05 -17.91 3.79
C THR A 58 -23.25 -18.58 4.46
N VAL A 59 -23.04 -19.11 5.67
CA VAL A 59 -24.13 -19.62 6.50
C VAL A 59 -24.70 -18.45 7.28
N GLN A 60 -25.97 -18.14 7.08
CA GLN A 60 -26.69 -17.11 7.83
C GLN A 60 -27.73 -17.76 8.71
N LYS A 61 -27.81 -17.32 9.97
CA LYS A 61 -28.81 -17.80 10.91
C LYS A 61 -30.10 -16.99 10.75
N GLU A 62 -31.17 -17.62 10.29
CA GLU A 62 -32.50 -17.02 10.18
C GLU A 62 -33.44 -17.70 11.19
N GLY A 63 -33.60 -17.10 12.38
CA GLY A 63 -34.26 -17.73 13.52
C GLY A 63 -33.45 -18.94 13.96
N ASP A 64 -34.10 -20.12 13.97
CA ASP A 64 -33.48 -21.41 14.37
C ASP A 64 -32.91 -22.22 13.19
N ARG A 65 -32.93 -21.64 11.98
CA ARG A 65 -32.44 -22.34 10.78
C ARG A 65 -31.15 -21.73 10.27
N GLU A 66 -30.23 -22.59 9.86
CA GLU A 66 -29.04 -22.21 9.11
C GLU A 66 -29.37 -22.24 7.62
N VAL A 67 -29.22 -21.09 6.96
CA VAL A 67 -29.46 -20.94 5.52
C VAL A 67 -28.13 -20.61 4.85
N VAL A 68 -27.76 -21.42 3.85
CA VAL A 68 -26.60 -21.14 3.00
C VAL A 68 -27.02 -20.16 1.92
N ARG A 69 -26.33 -19.02 1.86
CA ARG A 69 -26.54 -18.01 0.81
C ARG A 69 -25.25 -17.71 0.07
N GLU A 70 -25.33 -17.49 -1.21
CA GLU A 70 -24.24 -16.91 -1.99
C GLU A 70 -24.29 -15.41 -1.85
N VAL A 71 -23.18 -14.82 -1.38
CA VAL A 71 -23.05 -13.39 -1.09
C VAL A 71 -21.90 -12.85 -1.91
N GLU A 72 -22.12 -11.72 -2.57
CA GLU A 72 -21.08 -10.97 -3.28
C GLU A 72 -20.12 -10.33 -2.30
N PHE A 73 -18.85 -10.54 -2.56
CA PHE A 73 -17.75 -9.85 -1.91
C PHE A 73 -16.96 -9.06 -2.94
N TYR A 74 -16.51 -7.92 -2.53
CA TYR A 74 -15.79 -6.94 -3.32
C TYR A 74 -14.35 -6.83 -2.82
N ASN A 75 -13.39 -6.76 -3.73
CA ASN A 75 -11.97 -6.69 -3.40
C ASN A 75 -11.55 -5.27 -2.96
N LEU A 76 -10.24 -5.11 -2.67
CA LEU A 76 -9.68 -3.83 -2.24
C LEU A 76 -9.88 -2.71 -3.28
N ASP A 77 -9.85 -3.02 -4.59
CA ASP A 77 -10.02 -2.01 -5.63
C ASP A 77 -11.39 -1.35 -5.53
N MET A 78 -12.45 -2.14 -5.32
CA MET A 78 -13.80 -1.61 -5.08
C MET A 78 -13.87 -0.78 -3.80
N VAL A 79 -13.19 -1.21 -2.72
CA VAL A 79 -13.14 -0.43 -1.46
C VAL A 79 -12.50 0.94 -1.69
N LEU A 80 -11.41 0.98 -2.46
CA LEU A 80 -10.71 2.22 -2.81
C LEU A 80 -11.59 3.13 -3.69
N ALA A 81 -12.19 2.60 -4.75
CA ALA A 81 -13.08 3.34 -5.64
C ALA A 81 -14.26 3.96 -4.88
N LEU A 82 -14.92 3.20 -3.99
CA LEU A 82 -15.97 3.71 -3.10
C LEU A 82 -15.44 4.80 -2.17
N GLY A 83 -14.24 4.66 -1.61
CA GLY A 83 -13.61 5.64 -0.73
C GLY A 83 -13.43 7.01 -1.38
N PHE A 84 -13.19 7.04 -2.68
CA PHE A 84 -13.11 8.29 -3.45
C PHE A 84 -14.48 8.89 -3.80
N ARG A 85 -15.52 8.07 -3.99
CA ARG A 85 -16.85 8.52 -4.43
C ARG A 85 -17.81 8.85 -3.29
N VAL A 86 -17.76 8.11 -2.19
CA VAL A 86 -18.70 8.23 -1.07
C VAL A 86 -18.45 9.51 -0.26
N ARG A 87 -19.55 10.20 0.10
CA ARG A 87 -19.51 11.39 0.98
C ARG A 87 -19.79 10.98 2.43
N SER A 88 -18.74 10.70 3.19
CA SER A 88 -18.82 10.42 4.64
C SER A 88 -17.58 10.92 5.36
N PRO A 89 -17.64 11.12 6.70
CA PRO A 89 -16.45 11.50 7.49
C PRO A 89 -15.32 10.48 7.36
N VAL A 90 -15.63 9.20 7.26
CA VAL A 90 -14.64 8.12 7.06
C VAL A 90 -13.98 8.27 5.70
N ALA A 91 -14.77 8.46 4.63
CA ALA A 91 -14.24 8.64 3.28
C ALA A 91 -13.40 9.94 3.15
N VAL A 92 -13.76 11.01 3.88
CA VAL A 92 -12.92 12.23 3.93
C VAL A 92 -11.55 11.92 4.54
N ARG A 93 -11.51 11.26 5.70
CA ARG A 93 -10.24 10.86 6.34
C ARG A 93 -9.41 9.93 5.44
N PHE A 94 -10.07 8.98 4.78
CA PHE A 94 -9.41 8.10 3.82
C PHE A 94 -8.75 8.89 2.69
N ARG A 95 -9.48 9.83 2.06
CA ARG A 95 -8.93 10.66 0.96
C ARG A 95 -7.78 11.55 1.43
N GLN A 96 -7.85 12.12 2.63
CA GLN A 96 -6.77 12.91 3.20
C GLN A 96 -5.51 12.03 3.39
N TRP A 97 -5.66 10.86 4.01
CA TRP A 97 -4.57 9.90 4.16
C TRP A 97 -3.99 9.46 2.81
N ALA A 98 -4.84 9.13 1.83
CA ALA A 98 -4.40 8.73 0.51
C ALA A 98 -3.66 9.86 -0.22
N ALA A 99 -4.15 11.09 -0.11
CA ALA A 99 -3.50 12.28 -0.69
C ALA A 99 -2.12 12.53 -0.06
N ASP A 100 -1.98 12.36 1.26
CA ASP A 100 -0.70 12.51 1.95
C ASP A 100 0.30 11.45 1.49
N LYS A 101 -0.14 10.18 1.37
CA LYS A 101 0.73 9.09 0.88
C LYS A 101 1.12 9.27 -0.59
N LEU A 102 0.19 9.70 -1.44
CA LEU A 102 0.47 9.99 -2.83
C LEU A 102 1.44 11.18 -2.98
N LYS A 103 1.25 12.23 -2.19
CA LYS A 103 2.17 13.38 -2.14
C LYS A 103 3.58 12.96 -1.70
N GLU A 104 3.67 12.12 -0.67
CA GLU A 104 4.94 11.57 -0.21
C GLU A 104 5.63 10.79 -1.32
N TYR A 105 4.89 9.93 -2.03
CA TYR A 105 5.41 9.16 -3.16
C TYR A 105 5.89 10.06 -4.31
N ILE A 106 5.09 11.06 -4.71
CA ILE A 106 5.45 11.99 -5.80
C ILE A 106 6.73 12.77 -5.47
N VAL A 107 6.87 13.21 -4.22
CA VAL A 107 8.03 14.02 -3.80
C VAL A 107 9.28 13.18 -3.58
N LYS A 108 9.14 12.03 -2.90
CA LYS A 108 10.28 11.20 -2.48
C LYS A 108 10.59 10.04 -3.42
N GLY A 109 9.61 9.56 -4.19
CA GLY A 109 9.68 8.36 -5.03
C GLY A 109 9.45 7.06 -4.27
N PHE A 110 9.10 7.09 -2.97
CA PHE A 110 8.76 5.93 -2.16
C PHE A 110 7.82 6.31 -1.01
N VAL A 111 7.10 5.30 -0.50
CA VAL A 111 6.31 5.36 0.75
C VAL A 111 6.59 4.08 1.51
N LEU A 112 6.87 4.19 2.81
CA LEU A 112 7.13 3.06 3.70
C LEU A 112 6.17 3.09 4.89
N ASP A 113 5.75 1.92 5.31
CA ASP A 113 5.08 1.69 6.59
C ASP A 113 6.08 1.03 7.54
N ASP A 114 6.86 1.88 8.23
CA ASP A 114 7.97 1.46 9.08
C ASP A 114 7.52 0.53 10.21
N GLU A 115 6.34 0.80 10.79
CA GLU A 115 5.82 -0.01 11.90
C GLU A 115 5.44 -1.41 11.40
N ARG A 116 4.76 -1.50 10.28
CA ARG A 116 4.39 -2.77 9.67
C ARG A 116 5.60 -3.57 9.19
N LEU A 117 6.61 -2.90 8.63
CA LEU A 117 7.84 -3.56 8.16
C LEU A 117 8.72 -4.09 9.30
N LYS A 118 8.61 -3.50 10.50
CA LYS A 118 9.32 -3.96 11.70
C LYS A 118 8.60 -5.07 12.45
N ASP A 119 7.31 -5.31 12.18
CA ASP A 119 6.53 -6.34 12.85
C ASP A 119 6.57 -7.67 12.08
N PRO A 120 7.32 -8.69 12.58
CA PRO A 120 7.42 -9.99 11.92
C PRO A 120 6.09 -10.77 11.91
N LYS A 121 5.07 -10.31 12.66
CA LYS A 121 3.74 -10.92 12.75
C LYS A 121 2.73 -10.35 11.77
N ALA A 122 3.11 -9.34 10.99
CA ALA A 122 2.20 -8.61 10.09
C ALA A 122 1.76 -9.39 8.83
N GLY A 123 1.91 -10.71 8.81
CA GLY A 123 1.48 -11.57 7.70
C GLY A 123 2.60 -11.81 6.68
N ASN A 124 2.46 -11.34 5.45
CA ASN A 124 3.51 -11.49 4.44
C ASN A 124 4.71 -10.63 4.81
N ASP A 125 5.86 -11.26 4.97
CA ASP A 125 7.12 -10.57 5.26
C ASP A 125 7.69 -9.94 3.99
N TYR A 126 7.38 -8.65 3.80
CA TYR A 126 7.92 -7.85 2.70
C TYR A 126 9.29 -7.24 3.00
N PHE A 127 9.86 -7.52 4.18
CA PHE A 127 11.15 -6.97 4.58
C PHE A 127 12.29 -7.46 3.68
N GLU A 128 12.25 -8.73 3.26
CA GLU A 128 13.24 -9.26 2.33
C GLU A 128 13.12 -8.63 0.93
N GLU A 129 11.88 -8.38 0.46
CA GLU A 129 11.65 -7.69 -0.81
C GLU A 129 12.20 -6.26 -0.75
N LEU A 130 11.91 -5.53 0.34
CA LEU A 130 12.44 -4.18 0.56
C LEU A 130 13.96 -4.18 0.60
N THR A 131 14.56 -5.13 1.32
CA THR A 131 16.02 -5.26 1.43
C THR A 131 16.65 -5.47 0.05
N ARG A 132 16.08 -6.33 -0.77
CA ARG A 132 16.55 -6.57 -2.15
C ARG A 132 16.46 -5.29 -3.00
N ARG A 133 15.32 -4.59 -2.96
CA ARG A 133 15.16 -3.31 -3.67
C ARG A 133 16.17 -2.25 -3.23
N ILE A 134 16.45 -2.17 -1.93
CA ILE A 134 17.47 -1.25 -1.39
C ILE A 134 18.87 -1.65 -1.89
N GLN A 135 19.18 -2.95 -1.94
CA GLN A 135 20.44 -3.44 -2.49
C GLN A 135 20.60 -3.09 -3.97
N ASP A 136 19.55 -3.30 -4.77
CA ASP A 136 19.54 -2.95 -6.20
C ASP A 136 19.75 -1.44 -6.43
N ILE A 137 19.15 -0.59 -5.58
CA ILE A 137 19.36 0.86 -5.63
C ILE A 137 20.77 1.25 -5.23
N ARG A 138 21.34 0.58 -4.22
CA ARG A 138 22.74 0.83 -3.75
C ARG A 138 23.77 0.41 -4.79
N THR A 139 23.54 -0.68 -5.50
CA THR A 139 24.41 -1.16 -6.58
C THR A 139 24.30 -0.36 -7.86
N SER A 140 23.39 0.62 -7.93
CA SER A 140 23.44 1.65 -8.96
C SER A 140 24.72 2.47 -8.77
N GLU A 141 25.74 2.07 -9.49
CA GLU A 141 27.15 2.46 -9.45
C GLU A 141 27.36 3.97 -9.28
N ARG A 142 26.63 4.75 -10.06
CA ARG A 142 26.75 6.21 -10.09
C ARG A 142 26.36 6.88 -8.78
N ARG A 143 25.27 6.45 -8.13
CA ARG A 143 24.78 7.06 -6.89
C ARG A 143 25.62 6.66 -5.67
N PHE A 144 26.08 5.43 -5.65
CA PHE A 144 26.98 4.97 -4.60
C PHE A 144 28.29 5.72 -4.63
N TYR A 145 28.88 5.86 -5.83
CA TYR A 145 30.10 6.62 -6.04
C TYR A 145 29.93 8.10 -5.63
N GLN A 146 28.84 8.75 -6.02
CA GLN A 146 28.55 10.13 -5.61
C GLN A 146 28.47 10.25 -4.07
N LYS A 147 27.78 9.34 -3.39
CA LYS A 147 27.67 9.36 -1.92
C LYS A 147 29.00 9.17 -1.21
N ILE A 148 29.84 8.25 -1.70
CA ILE A 148 31.19 8.09 -1.14
C ILE A 148 32.02 9.36 -1.38
N THR A 149 31.92 9.95 -2.55
CA THR A 149 32.60 11.23 -2.87
C THR A 149 32.13 12.35 -1.95
N ASP A 150 30.82 12.49 -1.73
CA ASP A 150 30.25 13.48 -0.82
C ASP A 150 30.76 13.30 0.62
N ILE A 151 30.77 12.05 1.13
CA ILE A 151 31.27 11.74 2.48
C ILE A 151 32.76 12.05 2.59
N TYR A 152 33.53 11.67 1.59
CA TYR A 152 34.98 11.93 1.58
C TYR A 152 35.29 13.43 1.50
N ALA A 153 34.49 14.18 0.73
CA ALA A 153 34.61 15.63 0.61
C ALA A 153 34.31 16.40 1.92
N THR A 154 33.58 15.78 2.87
CA THR A 154 33.35 16.37 4.21
C THR A 154 34.51 16.18 5.18
N SER A 155 35.51 15.38 4.83
CA SER A 155 36.70 15.25 5.68
C SER A 155 37.54 16.51 5.67
N ILE A 156 38.12 16.86 6.84
CA ILE A 156 38.92 18.09 7.02
C ILE A 156 40.15 18.11 6.10
N ASP A 157 40.68 16.92 5.76
CA ASP A 157 41.89 16.73 4.96
C ASP A 157 41.61 16.47 3.48
N TYR A 158 40.37 16.74 3.01
CA TYR A 158 40.02 16.45 1.62
C TYR A 158 40.80 17.31 0.63
N ASN A 159 41.61 16.64 -0.19
CA ASN A 159 42.24 17.23 -1.36
C ASN A 159 42.04 16.28 -2.57
N LYS A 160 41.27 16.75 -3.57
CA LYS A 160 40.92 15.95 -4.77
C LYS A 160 42.12 15.52 -5.60
N ASP A 161 43.23 16.26 -5.54
CA ASP A 161 44.43 16.03 -6.34
C ASP A 161 45.48 15.20 -5.61
N HIS A 162 45.26 14.91 -4.32
CA HIS A 162 46.21 14.13 -3.52
C HIS A 162 46.27 12.66 -4.01
N PRO A 163 47.46 12.06 -4.13
CA PRO A 163 47.63 10.69 -4.63
C PRO A 163 46.77 9.65 -3.87
N LEU A 164 46.70 9.72 -2.55
CA LEU A 164 45.85 8.84 -1.73
C LEU A 164 44.36 8.97 -2.04
N THR A 165 43.90 10.16 -2.34
CA THR A 165 42.49 10.41 -2.73
C THR A 165 42.18 9.72 -4.08
N LYS A 166 43.09 9.85 -5.05
CA LYS A 166 42.97 9.19 -6.35
C LYS A 166 43.01 7.67 -6.24
N GLU A 167 43.89 7.12 -5.44
CA GLU A 167 44.00 5.69 -5.17
C GLU A 167 42.74 5.15 -4.46
N PHE A 168 42.22 5.87 -3.47
CA PHE A 168 40.98 5.52 -2.78
C PHE A 168 39.81 5.43 -3.77
N PHE A 169 39.60 6.43 -4.60
CA PHE A 169 38.49 6.42 -5.55
C PHE A 169 38.67 5.35 -6.65
N ALA A 170 39.88 5.09 -7.11
CA ALA A 170 40.16 3.98 -8.03
C ALA A 170 39.83 2.63 -7.40
N THR A 171 40.18 2.45 -6.11
CA THR A 171 39.89 1.22 -5.35
C THR A 171 38.38 1.01 -5.15
N VAL A 172 37.66 2.08 -4.81
CA VAL A 172 36.19 2.05 -4.66
C VAL A 172 35.54 1.68 -5.98
N GLN A 173 35.95 2.32 -7.07
CA GLN A 173 35.41 2.05 -8.40
C GLN A 173 35.64 0.60 -8.84
N ASN A 174 36.83 0.05 -8.60
CA ASN A 174 37.14 -1.35 -8.93
C ASN A 174 36.45 -2.39 -8.05
N LYS A 175 35.94 -2.03 -6.86
CA LYS A 175 35.22 -2.97 -5.97
C LYS A 175 33.70 -2.91 -6.13
N VAL A 176 33.18 -1.96 -6.88
CA VAL A 176 31.73 -1.77 -7.14
C VAL A 176 31.34 -2.47 -8.45
N HIS A 177 32.31 -2.80 -9.32
CA HIS A 177 32.13 -3.72 -10.44
C HIS A 177 32.27 -5.18 -9.97
#